data_3bc8999b36cc3d7bdd4f151264f54231
#
_entry.id   3bc8999b36cc3d7bdd4f151264f54231
#
_cell.length_a   1.000
_cell.length_b   1.000
_cell.length_c   1.000
_cell.angle_alpha   90.00
_cell.angle_beta   90.00
_cell.angle_gamma   90.00
#
_symmetry.space_group_name_H-M   'P 1'
#
loop_
_entity.id
_entity.type
_entity.pdbx_description
1 polymer ?
#
loop_
_entity_poly.entity_id
_entity_poly.type
_entity_poly.pdbx_seq_one_letter_code
_entity_poly.pdbx_strand_id
1 'polypeptide(L)'
;MVPGGSVLDMQEISDRLAIQELAVAYATAVDSRNFAALDDVFVEDAYIDLTAFGGIAGQLADMKEWLSASMAPISASQHLLGNPEIHLDGDRATGRIMCYNALLLPVEEGDPAVTLLGMWYIDEYVRTPGGWRIVKRGQQRSWAHGLPEASS
;
A
#
# COMPACT_ATOMS: atom_id res chain seq x y z
N MET A 1 -6.77 -3.69 -19.69
CA MET A 1 -6.79 -3.92 -21.16
C MET A 1 -5.90 -2.86 -21.82
N VAL A 2 -4.88 -3.27 -22.54
CA VAL A 2 -4.09 -2.33 -23.31
C VAL A 2 -4.94 -1.91 -24.51
N PRO A 3 -5.27 -0.63 -24.69
CA PRO A 3 -6.07 -0.22 -25.84
C PRO A 3 -5.29 -0.46 -27.12
N GLY A 4 -5.84 -1.30 -28.00
CA GLY A 4 -5.49 -1.38 -29.41
C GLY A 4 -4.00 -1.41 -29.76
N GLY A 5 -3.34 -2.54 -29.55
CA GLY A 5 -2.31 -2.99 -30.49
C GLY A 5 -0.95 -2.30 -30.51
N SER A 6 -0.61 -1.36 -29.62
CA SER A 6 0.77 -0.84 -29.58
C SER A 6 1.62 -1.73 -28.66
N VAL A 7 2.74 -2.19 -29.20
CA VAL A 7 3.78 -2.87 -28.43
C VAL A 7 4.40 -1.84 -27.48
N LEU A 8 4.46 -2.17 -26.18
CA LEU A 8 5.15 -1.34 -25.20
C LEU A 8 6.66 -1.33 -25.50
N ASP A 9 7.29 -0.18 -25.36
CA ASP A 9 8.74 -0.11 -25.47
C ASP A 9 9.42 -0.60 -24.16
N MET A 10 10.72 -0.82 -24.20
CA MET A 10 11.49 -1.34 -23.07
C MET A 10 11.45 -0.41 -21.86
N GLN A 11 11.39 0.90 -22.07
CA GLN A 11 11.31 1.87 -20.98
C GLN A 11 9.95 1.79 -20.29
N GLU A 12 8.87 1.71 -21.04
CA GLU A 12 7.53 1.54 -20.48
C GLU A 12 7.40 0.25 -19.67
N ILE A 13 7.94 -0.86 -20.19
CA ILE A 13 7.94 -2.15 -19.46
C ILE A 13 8.72 -2.02 -18.16
N SER A 14 9.92 -1.44 -18.21
CA SER A 14 10.77 -1.21 -17.05
C SER A 14 10.07 -0.34 -16.00
N ASP A 15 9.44 0.75 -16.42
CA ASP A 15 8.73 1.67 -15.52
C ASP A 15 7.53 1.01 -14.84
N ARG A 16 6.74 0.25 -15.59
CA ARG A 16 5.58 -0.48 -15.04
C ARG A 16 6.02 -1.52 -14.01
N LEU A 17 7.08 -2.26 -14.29
CA LEU A 17 7.63 -3.24 -13.35
C LEU A 17 8.18 -2.55 -12.09
N ALA A 18 8.95 -1.46 -12.25
CA ALA A 18 9.49 -0.71 -11.11
C ALA A 18 8.39 -0.14 -10.21
N ILE A 19 7.28 0.34 -10.77
CA ILE A 19 6.13 0.83 -10.00
C ILE A 19 5.42 -0.33 -9.28
N GLN A 20 5.25 -1.49 -9.92
CA GLN A 20 4.69 -2.67 -9.25
C GLN A 20 5.57 -3.16 -8.09
N GLU A 21 6.89 -3.10 -8.25
CA GLU A 21 7.87 -3.43 -7.20
C GLU A 21 7.72 -2.53 -5.95
N LEU A 22 7.31 -1.26 -6.11
CA LEU A 22 7.03 -0.37 -4.97
C LEU A 22 5.88 -0.90 -4.11
N ALA A 23 4.83 -1.43 -4.72
CA ALA A 23 3.72 -2.03 -3.99
C ALA A 23 4.14 -3.29 -3.23
N VAL A 24 4.98 -4.14 -3.85
CA VAL A 24 5.56 -5.32 -3.20
C VAL A 24 6.48 -4.91 -2.04
N ALA A 25 7.33 -3.92 -2.25
CA ALA A 25 8.24 -3.40 -1.21
C ALA A 25 7.47 -2.83 -0.01
N TYR A 26 6.39 -2.09 -0.25
CA TYR A 26 5.49 -1.62 0.80
C TYR A 26 4.89 -2.79 1.60
N ALA A 27 4.29 -3.76 0.92
CA ALA A 27 3.68 -4.92 1.56
C ALA A 27 4.70 -5.70 2.40
N THR A 28 5.88 -5.92 1.85
CA THR A 28 6.97 -6.60 2.55
C THR A 28 7.43 -5.83 3.79
N ALA A 29 7.60 -4.51 3.68
CA ALA A 29 8.01 -3.66 4.79
C ALA A 29 6.99 -3.70 5.95
N VAL A 30 5.70 -3.58 5.63
CA VAL A 30 4.63 -3.60 6.64
C VAL A 30 4.48 -5.00 7.26
N ASP A 31 4.42 -6.04 6.45
CA ASP A 31 4.23 -7.41 6.94
C ASP A 31 5.42 -7.90 7.78
N SER A 32 6.64 -7.46 7.48
CA SER A 32 7.84 -7.77 8.26
C SER A 32 8.12 -6.80 9.41
N ARG A 33 7.31 -5.76 9.58
CA ARG A 33 7.52 -4.69 10.58
C ARG A 33 8.82 -3.90 10.37
N ASN A 34 9.38 -3.92 9.17
CA ASN A 34 10.55 -3.12 8.80
C ASN A 34 10.12 -1.76 8.22
N PHE A 35 9.59 -0.88 9.08
CA PHE A 35 9.06 0.41 8.65
C PHE A 35 10.12 1.37 8.14
N ALA A 36 11.39 1.18 8.48
CA ALA A 36 12.50 1.95 7.92
C ALA A 36 12.63 1.73 6.40
N ALA A 37 12.29 0.55 5.88
CA ALA A 37 12.32 0.25 4.45
C ALA A 37 11.29 1.07 3.63
N LEU A 38 10.31 1.71 4.28
CA LEU A 38 9.37 2.60 3.59
C LEU A 38 10.04 3.85 3.00
N ASP A 39 11.23 4.22 3.47
CA ASP A 39 12.01 5.32 2.91
C ASP A 39 12.48 5.04 1.47
N ASP A 40 12.53 3.78 1.06
CA ASP A 40 12.81 3.37 -0.32
C ASP A 40 11.57 3.25 -1.20
N VAL A 41 10.39 3.36 -0.61
CA VAL A 41 9.10 3.25 -1.31
C VAL A 41 8.50 4.64 -1.58
N PHE A 42 8.60 5.53 -0.62
CA PHE A 42 8.00 6.86 -0.64
C PHE A 42 9.05 7.96 -0.77
N VAL A 43 8.64 9.12 -1.30
CA VAL A 43 9.41 10.34 -1.09
C VAL A 43 9.27 10.79 0.36
N GLU A 44 10.24 11.59 0.85
CA GLU A 44 10.30 12.01 2.26
C GLU A 44 9.02 12.74 2.73
N ASP A 45 8.46 13.58 1.87
CA ASP A 45 7.26 14.37 2.14
C ASP A 45 5.96 13.76 1.57
N ALA A 46 5.97 12.44 1.29
CA ALA A 46 4.79 11.74 0.78
C ALA A 46 3.60 11.89 1.72
N TYR A 47 2.43 12.08 1.13
CA TYR A 47 1.15 12.09 1.85
C TYR A 47 0.49 10.71 1.75
N ILE A 48 0.13 10.15 2.89
CA ILE A 48 -0.45 8.81 2.98
C ILE A 48 -1.75 8.87 3.78
N ASP A 49 -2.83 8.36 3.21
CA ASP A 49 -4.15 8.31 3.83
C ASP A 49 -4.60 6.85 4.01
N LEU A 50 -4.57 6.36 5.24
CA LEU A 50 -5.02 5.03 5.64
C LEU A 50 -6.33 5.09 6.44
N THR A 51 -7.12 6.14 6.30
CA THR A 51 -8.35 6.35 7.09
C THR A 51 -9.51 5.43 6.68
N ALA A 52 -9.45 4.81 5.51
CA ALA A 52 -10.54 3.97 4.99
C ALA A 52 -10.90 2.79 5.90
N PHE A 53 -9.97 2.33 6.74
CA PHE A 53 -10.17 1.25 7.73
C PHE A 53 -9.87 1.71 9.16
N GLY A 54 -10.01 3.01 9.43
CA GLY A 54 -9.83 3.57 10.77
C GLY A 54 -8.39 3.96 11.13
N GLY A 55 -7.50 4.03 10.14
CA GLY A 55 -6.14 4.55 10.33
C GLY A 55 -6.08 6.08 10.34
N ILE A 56 -4.88 6.60 10.11
CA ILE A 56 -4.62 8.04 10.06
C ILE A 56 -4.25 8.50 8.64
N ALA A 57 -4.21 9.80 8.45
CA ALA A 57 -3.63 10.44 7.28
C ALA A 57 -2.53 11.41 7.73
N GLY A 58 -1.44 11.48 6.96
CA GLY A 58 -0.32 12.35 7.28
C GLY A 58 0.89 12.09 6.39
N GLN A 59 2.03 12.65 6.77
CA GLN A 59 3.28 12.44 6.06
C GLN A 59 3.95 11.11 6.45
N LEU A 60 4.94 10.69 5.68
CA LEU A 60 5.63 9.42 5.85
C LEU A 60 6.16 9.20 7.28
N ALA A 61 6.75 10.23 7.91
CA ALA A 61 7.28 10.14 9.26
C ALA A 61 6.19 9.78 10.28
N ASP A 62 5.06 10.50 10.24
CA ASP A 62 3.91 10.23 11.12
C ASP A 62 3.33 8.83 10.87
N MET A 63 3.31 8.43 9.60
CA MET A 63 2.78 7.14 9.20
C MET A 63 3.64 5.97 9.69
N LYS A 64 4.97 6.10 9.66
CA LYS A 64 5.88 5.09 10.20
C LYS A 64 5.69 4.90 11.71
N GLU A 65 5.52 6.00 12.43
CA GLU A 65 5.25 5.98 13.88
C GLU A 65 3.90 5.28 14.19
N TRP A 66 2.86 5.69 13.47
CA TRP A 66 1.54 5.10 13.63
C TRP A 66 1.52 3.60 13.27
N LEU A 67 2.14 3.19 12.17
CA LEU A 67 2.24 1.78 11.77
C LEU A 67 2.98 0.96 12.83
N SER A 68 4.07 1.48 13.36
CA SER A 68 4.84 0.80 14.42
C SER A 68 3.98 0.54 15.65
N ALA A 69 3.18 1.52 16.08
CA ALA A 69 2.30 1.39 17.23
C ALA A 69 1.08 0.50 16.93
N SER A 70 0.39 0.73 15.83
CA SER A 70 -0.86 0.03 15.49
C SER A 70 -0.65 -1.43 15.10
N MET A 71 0.50 -1.75 14.49
CA MET A 71 0.82 -3.12 14.09
C MET A 71 1.44 -3.96 15.21
N ALA A 72 1.88 -3.34 16.32
CA ALA A 72 2.51 -4.05 17.44
C ALA A 72 1.64 -5.18 18.04
N PRO A 73 0.33 -5.01 18.28
CA PRO A 73 -0.52 -6.07 18.79
C PRO A 73 -0.94 -7.11 17.77
N ILE A 74 -0.72 -6.86 16.48
CA ILE A 74 -1.14 -7.73 15.38
C ILE A 74 -0.10 -8.84 15.20
N SER A 75 -0.48 -10.10 15.48
CA SER A 75 0.44 -11.22 15.49
C SER A 75 0.92 -11.65 14.10
N ALA A 76 0.10 -11.45 13.09
CA ALA A 76 0.46 -11.71 11.69
C ALA A 76 -0.33 -10.82 10.74
N SER A 77 0.28 -10.45 9.62
CA SER A 77 -0.39 -9.77 8.51
C SER A 77 0.19 -10.22 7.18
N GLN A 78 -0.64 -10.23 6.17
CA GLN A 78 -0.22 -10.60 4.83
C GLN A 78 -1.00 -9.79 3.79
N HIS A 79 -0.27 -9.09 2.92
CA HIS A 79 -0.83 -8.38 1.78
C HIS A 79 -0.73 -9.23 0.53
N LEU A 80 -1.86 -9.49 -0.11
CA LEU A 80 -1.91 -10.08 -1.45
C LEU A 80 -2.27 -8.98 -2.44
N LEU A 81 -1.35 -8.68 -3.38
CA LEU A 81 -1.49 -7.63 -4.37
C LEU A 81 -1.88 -8.19 -5.73
N GLY A 82 -2.68 -7.45 -6.49
CA GLY A 82 -3.10 -7.88 -7.81
C GLY A 82 -3.67 -6.75 -8.66
N ASN A 83 -4.00 -7.10 -9.90
CA ASN A 83 -4.71 -6.26 -10.86
C ASN A 83 -4.16 -4.82 -10.95
N PRO A 84 -2.86 -4.63 -11.21
CA PRO A 84 -2.29 -3.29 -11.28
C PRO A 84 -2.77 -2.55 -12.53
N GLU A 85 -3.32 -1.37 -12.32
CA GLU A 85 -3.66 -0.40 -13.36
C GLU A 85 -2.69 0.78 -13.23
N ILE A 86 -1.79 0.96 -14.19
CA ILE A 86 -0.74 1.99 -14.13
C ILE A 86 -0.81 2.85 -15.38
N HIS A 87 -0.85 4.15 -15.20
CA HIS A 87 -0.84 5.16 -16.23
C HIS A 87 0.44 6.00 -16.13
N LEU A 88 1.32 5.83 -17.12
CA LEU A 88 2.58 6.57 -17.21
C LEU A 88 2.36 7.91 -17.91
N ASP A 89 3.01 8.96 -17.41
CA ASP A 89 3.05 10.30 -18.00
C ASP A 89 4.44 10.90 -17.75
N GLY A 90 5.41 10.54 -18.58
CA GLY A 90 6.80 10.98 -18.46
C GLY A 90 7.42 10.52 -17.13
N ASP A 91 7.83 11.47 -16.31
CA ASP A 91 8.44 11.23 -14.99
C ASP A 91 7.41 11.15 -13.85
N ARG A 92 6.14 11.09 -14.19
CA ARG A 92 5.02 10.88 -13.27
C ARG A 92 4.18 9.70 -13.70
N ALA A 93 3.46 9.14 -12.75
CA ALA A 93 2.48 8.09 -13.01
C ALA A 93 1.37 8.12 -11.96
N THR A 94 0.25 7.51 -12.31
CA THR A 94 -0.80 7.17 -11.36
C THR A 94 -1.04 5.67 -11.41
N GLY A 95 -1.53 5.11 -10.32
CA GLY A 95 -1.83 3.69 -10.27
C GLY A 95 -2.97 3.35 -9.32
N ARG A 96 -3.57 2.21 -9.62
CA ARG A 96 -4.59 1.56 -8.80
C ARG A 96 -4.23 0.09 -8.69
N ILE A 97 -3.97 -0.37 -7.48
CA ILE A 97 -3.52 -1.75 -7.22
C ILE A 97 -4.45 -2.39 -6.20
N MET A 98 -5.05 -3.51 -6.55
CA MET A 98 -5.90 -4.28 -5.65
C MET A 98 -5.06 -4.90 -4.53
N CYS A 99 -5.60 -4.89 -3.31
CA CYS A 99 -4.98 -5.54 -2.17
C CYS A 99 -6.02 -6.29 -1.33
N TYR A 100 -5.72 -7.53 -1.01
CA TYR A 100 -6.34 -8.27 0.08
C TYR A 100 -5.34 -8.33 1.24
N ASN A 101 -5.72 -7.72 2.35
CA ASN A 101 -4.89 -7.69 3.55
C ASN A 101 -5.56 -8.54 4.63
N ALA A 102 -4.92 -9.64 4.98
CA ALA A 102 -5.33 -10.51 6.08
C ALA A 102 -4.55 -10.14 7.34
N LEU A 103 -5.24 -9.98 8.45
CA LEU A 103 -4.68 -9.63 9.75
C LEU A 103 -5.15 -10.62 10.81
N LEU A 104 -4.29 -10.95 11.75
CA LEU A 104 -4.66 -11.63 12.98
C LEU A 104 -4.74 -10.62 14.13
N LEU A 105 -5.95 -10.19 14.44
CA LEU A 105 -6.22 -9.21 15.50
C LEU A 105 -6.35 -9.90 16.85
N PRO A 106 -5.80 -9.31 17.94
CA PRO A 106 -6.00 -9.83 19.28
C PRO A 106 -7.47 -9.74 19.66
N VAL A 107 -7.93 -10.72 20.44
CA VAL A 107 -9.23 -10.76 21.08
C VAL A 107 -9.05 -10.85 22.59
N GLU A 108 -10.07 -10.51 23.38
CA GLU A 108 -9.98 -10.53 24.85
C GLU A 108 -9.70 -11.93 25.38
N GLU A 109 -10.32 -12.96 24.79
CA GLU A 109 -10.11 -14.35 25.16
C GLU A 109 -10.03 -15.24 23.92
N GLY A 110 -9.09 -16.19 23.90
CA GLY A 110 -8.92 -17.17 22.83
C GLY A 110 -7.83 -16.82 21.82
N ASP A 111 -7.86 -17.50 20.68
CA ASP A 111 -6.92 -17.29 19.57
C ASP A 111 -7.24 -16.00 18.81
N PRO A 112 -6.21 -15.33 18.23
CA PRO A 112 -6.44 -14.15 17.42
C PRO A 112 -7.46 -14.35 16.32
N ALA A 113 -8.32 -13.35 16.11
CA ALA A 113 -9.35 -13.37 15.09
C ALA A 113 -8.82 -12.96 13.71
N VAL A 114 -9.25 -13.64 12.66
CA VAL A 114 -8.94 -13.27 11.28
C VAL A 114 -9.77 -12.06 10.87
N THR A 115 -9.10 -11.03 10.41
CA THR A 115 -9.70 -9.86 9.77
C THR A 115 -9.23 -9.77 8.34
N LEU A 116 -10.16 -9.57 7.42
CA LEU A 116 -9.87 -9.43 5.99
C LEU A 116 -10.27 -8.03 5.52
N LEU A 117 -9.36 -7.34 4.86
CA LEU A 117 -9.59 -6.02 4.28
C LEU A 117 -9.41 -6.11 2.76
N GLY A 118 -10.48 -5.86 2.01
CA GLY A 118 -10.44 -5.75 0.55
C GLY A 118 -10.40 -4.28 0.13
N MET A 119 -9.37 -3.88 -0.61
CA MET A 119 -9.15 -2.50 -0.97
C MET A 119 -8.44 -2.33 -2.30
N TRP A 120 -8.37 -1.07 -2.73
CA TRP A 120 -7.49 -0.60 -3.77
C TRP A 120 -6.56 0.44 -3.17
N TYR A 121 -5.26 0.33 -3.44
CA TYR A 121 -4.34 1.45 -3.26
C TYR A 121 -4.47 2.39 -4.45
N ILE A 122 -4.63 3.66 -4.17
CA ILE A 122 -4.73 4.73 -5.18
C ILE A 122 -3.49 5.60 -5.01
N ASP A 123 -2.59 5.52 -5.98
CA ASP A 123 -1.24 6.05 -5.85
C ASP A 123 -0.90 7.09 -6.93
N GLU A 124 -0.08 8.05 -6.55
CA GLU A 124 0.65 8.93 -7.44
C GLU A 124 2.15 8.68 -7.27
N TYR A 125 2.87 8.63 -8.39
CA TYR A 125 4.30 8.28 -8.42
C TYR A 125 5.11 9.37 -9.10
N VAL A 126 6.40 9.44 -8.75
CA VAL A 126 7.39 10.30 -9.40
C VAL A 126 8.68 9.52 -9.63
N ARG A 127 9.32 9.77 -10.78
CA ARG A 127 10.69 9.30 -11.04
C ARG A 127 11.68 10.20 -10.31
N THR A 128 12.54 9.59 -9.52
CA THR A 128 13.65 10.27 -8.83
C THR A 128 14.99 9.74 -9.34
N PRO A 129 16.12 10.36 -8.98
CA PRO A 129 17.45 9.79 -9.29
C PRO A 129 17.66 8.38 -8.72
N GLY A 130 16.97 8.05 -7.62
CA GLY A 130 17.00 6.72 -7.01
C GLY A 130 15.94 5.74 -7.54
N GLY A 131 15.22 6.09 -8.59
CA GLY A 131 14.12 5.31 -9.17
C GLY A 131 12.74 5.87 -8.85
N TRP A 132 11.70 5.12 -9.20
CA TRP A 132 10.32 5.51 -8.91
C TRP A 132 10.05 5.52 -7.40
N ARG A 133 9.21 6.48 -6.96
CA ARG A 133 8.73 6.59 -5.57
C ARG A 133 7.27 7.01 -5.55
N ILE A 134 6.58 6.65 -4.49
CA ILE A 134 5.20 7.10 -4.24
C ILE A 134 5.25 8.49 -3.59
N VAL A 135 4.51 9.45 -4.17
CA VAL A 135 4.34 10.80 -3.59
C VAL A 135 3.04 10.92 -2.82
N LYS A 136 2.05 10.09 -3.17
CA LYS A 136 0.75 10.06 -2.49
C LYS A 136 0.16 8.66 -2.57
N ARG A 137 -0.36 8.19 -1.45
CA ARG A 137 -1.11 6.92 -1.37
C ARG A 137 -2.40 7.13 -0.62
N GLY A 138 -3.50 6.65 -1.19
CA GLY A 138 -4.77 6.50 -0.50
C GLY A 138 -5.26 5.05 -0.56
N GLN A 139 -6.28 4.76 0.23
CA GLN A 139 -7.00 3.50 0.19
C GLN A 139 -8.44 3.74 -0.25
N GLN A 140 -8.91 2.98 -1.21
CA GLN A 140 -10.33 2.87 -1.53
C GLN A 140 -10.85 1.56 -0.95
N ARG A 141 -11.73 1.66 0.05
CA ARG A 141 -12.33 0.48 0.67
C ARG A 141 -13.30 -0.18 -0.31
N SER A 142 -13.18 -1.50 -0.45
CA SER A 142 -14.16 -2.33 -1.16
C SER A 142 -15.04 -3.08 -0.17
N TRP A 143 -14.43 -3.82 0.76
CA TRP A 143 -15.13 -4.59 1.78
C TRP A 143 -14.21 -4.88 2.97
N ALA A 144 -14.79 -5.31 4.07
CA ALA A 144 -14.07 -5.83 5.23
C ALA A 144 -14.85 -6.97 5.87
N HIS A 145 -14.14 -7.89 6.51
CA HIS A 145 -14.69 -8.97 7.31
C HIS A 145 -13.93 -9.07 8.62
N GLY A 146 -14.65 -9.20 9.72
CA GLY A 146 -14.05 -9.33 11.05
C GLY A 146 -13.40 -8.05 11.59
N LEU A 147 -13.62 -6.90 10.95
CA LEU A 147 -13.15 -5.62 11.48
C LEU A 147 -14.04 -5.23 12.67
N PRO A 148 -13.44 -4.93 13.84
CA PRO A 148 -14.23 -4.46 14.99
C PRO A 148 -15.02 -3.21 14.63
N GLU A 149 -16.27 -3.12 15.10
CA GLU A 149 -17.05 -1.89 14.96
C GLU A 149 -16.38 -0.76 15.74
N ALA A 150 -16.36 0.44 15.15
CA ALA A 150 -15.86 1.61 15.85
C ALA A 150 -16.74 1.81 17.11
N SER A 151 -16.11 1.88 18.27
CA SER A 151 -16.81 2.22 19.52
C SER A 151 -17.47 3.59 19.34
N SER A 152 -18.80 3.61 19.39
CA SER A 152 -19.61 4.82 19.29
C SER A 152 -19.41 5.72 20.52
#